data_16ddc7e2127ddf089f803deb17377839
#
_entry.id   16ddc7e2127ddf089f803deb17377839
#
_cell.length_a   1.000
_cell.length_b   1.000
_cell.length_c   1.000
_cell.angle_alpha   90.00
_cell.angle_beta   90.00
_cell.angle_gamma   90.00
#
_symmetry.space_group_name_H-M   'P 1'
#
loop_
_entity.id
_entity.type
_entity.pdbx_description
1 polymer ?
#
loop_
_entity_poly.entity_id
_entity_poly.type
_entity_poly.pdbx_seq_one_letter_code
_entity_poly.pdbx_strand_id
1 'polypeptide(L)'
;MSKFLLFSALWWLVGNPFLALIILLAIIYVLDRQFVGVFPSVTRPIRRMRGISLLRQQLTLNHHDISAKRDLARLLLERKKYSEAYSLLKEMEPSSEESAEYWDDLGTAALGLGQVEEAEVHMLHALKLNERVRYGQPYLKLAAVYQNRNAEKSRYYAEKFSLIHSSSSEAYYLLGNVYQSLNRKAEARKAYTESISIYRSLPKYKKRHERRWALRSWFKRQKL
;
A
#
# COMPACT_ATOMS: atom_id res chain seq x y z
N MET A 1 16.08 30.40 -9.40
CA MET A 1 16.98 31.34 -8.71
C MET A 1 16.85 31.31 -7.18
N SER A 2 15.65 31.28 -6.57
CA SER A 2 15.48 31.33 -5.09
C SER A 2 16.13 30.19 -4.28
N LYS A 3 16.25 28.99 -4.83
CA LYS A 3 16.83 27.83 -4.12
C LYS A 3 18.34 27.94 -3.91
N PHE A 4 19.04 28.54 -4.86
CA PHE A 4 20.49 28.82 -4.74
C PHE A 4 20.78 29.92 -3.73
N LEU A 5 19.93 30.93 -3.65
CA LEU A 5 20.04 32.00 -2.67
C LEU A 5 19.88 31.52 -1.24
N LEU A 6 18.92 30.60 -1.00
CA LEU A 6 18.73 29.97 0.31
C LEU A 6 19.94 29.12 0.72
N PHE A 7 20.50 28.34 -0.21
CA PHE A 7 21.69 27.55 0.07
C PHE A 7 22.90 28.42 0.37
N SER A 8 23.15 29.48 -0.42
CA SER A 8 24.29 30.38 -0.19
C SER A 8 24.17 31.16 1.11
N ALA A 9 22.96 31.57 1.50
CA ALA A 9 22.69 32.20 2.78
C ALA A 9 22.94 31.26 3.96
N LEU A 10 22.48 30.00 3.87
CA LEU A 10 22.74 28.97 4.86
C LEU A 10 24.23 28.61 4.95
N TRP A 11 24.92 28.54 3.82
CA TRP A 11 26.36 28.30 3.79
C TRP A 11 27.14 29.43 4.47
N TRP A 12 26.80 30.67 4.17
CA TRP A 12 27.43 31.81 4.82
C TRP A 12 27.22 31.84 6.34
N LEU A 13 26.01 31.45 6.81
CA LEU A 13 25.67 31.43 8.23
C LEU A 13 26.35 30.27 8.98
N VAL A 14 26.47 29.09 8.36
CA VAL A 14 26.95 27.85 9.01
C VAL A 14 28.45 27.66 8.81
N GLY A 15 29.07 28.32 7.83
CA GLY A 15 30.50 28.22 7.51
C GLY A 15 30.93 26.88 6.89
N ASN A 16 30.05 25.88 6.84
CA ASN A 16 30.34 24.55 6.27
C ASN A 16 29.26 24.15 5.23
N PRO A 17 29.69 23.94 3.95
CA PRO A 17 28.73 23.63 2.88
C PRO A 17 27.96 22.30 3.08
N PHE A 18 28.59 21.30 3.71
CA PHE A 18 27.92 20.02 3.98
C PHE A 18 26.83 20.15 5.04
N LEU A 19 27.09 20.90 6.12
CA LEU A 19 26.09 21.19 7.14
C LEU A 19 24.95 22.07 6.58
N ALA A 20 25.26 23.06 5.75
CA ALA A 20 24.26 23.88 5.07
C ALA A 20 23.34 23.01 4.17
N LEU A 21 23.90 22.03 3.45
CA LEU A 21 23.12 21.09 2.63
C LEU A 21 22.20 20.21 3.48
N ILE A 22 22.70 19.67 4.59
CA ILE A 22 21.91 18.84 5.51
C ILE A 22 20.75 19.64 6.09
N ILE A 23 21.00 20.87 6.55
CA ILE A 23 19.98 21.77 7.07
C ILE A 23 18.94 22.10 6.00
N LEU A 24 19.37 22.41 4.78
CA LEU A 24 18.47 22.69 3.67
C LEU A 24 17.57 21.47 3.36
N LEU A 25 18.14 20.27 3.30
CA LEU A 25 17.37 19.04 3.10
C LEU A 25 16.39 18.77 4.25
N ALA A 26 16.79 19.05 5.49
CA ALA A 26 15.91 18.93 6.65
C ALA A 26 14.75 19.92 6.58
N ILE A 27 15.00 21.16 6.21
CA ILE A 27 13.96 22.19 6.01
C ILE A 27 12.99 21.74 4.89
N ILE A 28 13.50 21.30 3.75
CA ILE A 28 12.69 20.81 2.63
C ILE A 28 11.82 19.61 3.09
N TYR A 29 12.40 18.69 3.85
CA TYR A 29 11.67 17.54 4.39
C TYR A 29 10.55 17.95 5.35
N VAL A 30 10.82 18.90 6.26
CA VAL A 30 9.82 19.42 7.21
C VAL A 30 8.69 20.15 6.47
N LEU A 31 9.03 21.00 5.52
CA LEU A 31 8.06 21.74 4.70
C LEU A 31 7.21 20.76 3.85
N ASP A 32 7.86 19.77 3.21
CA ASP A 32 7.12 18.73 2.48
C ASP A 32 6.16 18.00 3.40
N ARG A 33 6.62 17.62 4.59
CA ARG A 33 5.78 16.89 5.55
C ARG A 33 4.59 17.72 6.04
N GLN A 34 4.75 19.03 6.17
CA GLN A 34 3.71 19.94 6.66
C GLN A 34 2.70 20.30 5.56
N PHE A 35 3.17 20.58 4.35
CA PHE A 35 2.37 21.15 3.28
C PHE A 35 2.07 20.20 2.12
N VAL A 36 3.02 19.38 1.73
CA VAL A 36 2.95 18.57 0.49
C VAL A 36 2.75 17.08 0.77
N GLY A 37 3.59 16.47 1.62
CA GLY A 37 3.46 15.07 2.05
C GLY A 37 3.79 14.04 0.95
N VAL A 38 4.68 14.38 0.01
CA VAL A 38 5.15 13.46 -1.05
C VAL A 38 6.22 12.52 -0.51
N PHE A 39 7.10 13.01 0.36
CA PHE A 39 8.17 12.19 0.93
C PHE A 39 7.64 11.17 1.94
N PRO A 40 8.21 9.95 1.95
CA PRO A 40 7.83 8.91 2.90
C PRO A 40 8.13 9.34 4.34
N SER A 41 7.24 9.00 5.27
CA SER A 41 7.43 9.30 6.68
C SER A 41 8.54 8.42 7.29
N VAL A 42 9.63 9.02 7.73
CA VAL A 42 10.75 8.32 8.42
C VAL A 42 10.30 7.71 9.76
N THR A 43 9.27 8.26 10.40
CA THR A 43 8.78 7.77 11.70
C THR A 43 7.87 6.54 11.60
N ARG A 44 7.27 6.25 10.42
CA ARG A 44 6.39 5.08 10.24
C ARG A 44 7.08 3.75 10.52
N PRO A 45 8.28 3.46 9.96
CA PRO A 45 8.97 2.20 10.23
C PRO A 45 9.31 2.03 11.72
N ILE A 46 9.72 3.09 12.41
CA ILE A 46 10.04 3.07 13.84
C ILE A 46 8.78 2.77 14.66
N ARG A 47 7.66 3.45 14.35
CA ARG A 47 6.38 3.21 15.04
C ARG A 47 5.89 1.78 14.85
N ARG A 48 6.03 1.22 13.64
CA ARG A 48 5.69 -0.19 13.36
C ARG A 48 6.56 -1.16 14.15
N MET A 49 7.87 -0.89 14.28
CA MET A 49 8.77 -1.72 15.09
C MET A 49 8.35 -1.74 16.57
N ARG A 50 8.07 -0.56 17.13
CA ARG A 50 7.56 -0.45 18.50
C ARG A 50 6.23 -1.17 18.67
N GLY A 51 5.29 -1.02 17.72
CA GLY A 51 4.02 -1.74 17.74
C GLY A 51 4.19 -3.25 17.74
N ILE A 52 5.09 -3.79 16.91
CA ILE A 52 5.40 -5.23 16.89
C ILE A 52 5.96 -5.68 18.26
N SER A 53 6.89 -4.92 18.84
CA SER A 53 7.47 -5.26 20.16
C SER A 53 6.41 -5.28 21.26
N LEU A 54 5.54 -4.27 21.31
CA LEU A 54 4.46 -4.20 22.31
C LEU A 54 3.45 -5.35 22.15
N LEU A 55 3.03 -5.65 20.92
CA LEU A 55 2.10 -6.76 20.69
C LEU A 55 2.72 -8.13 21.01
N ARG A 56 4.01 -8.32 20.73
CA ARG A 56 4.72 -9.53 21.16
C ARG A 56 4.75 -9.65 22.69
N GLN A 57 5.04 -8.56 23.39
CA GLN A 57 5.00 -8.54 24.86
C GLN A 57 3.59 -8.81 25.40
N GLN A 58 2.55 -8.27 24.78
CA GLN A 58 1.16 -8.57 25.13
C GLN A 58 0.85 -10.06 24.96
N LEU A 59 1.31 -10.68 23.88
CA LEU A 59 1.12 -12.10 23.60
C LEU A 59 1.93 -13.02 24.51
N THR A 60 3.04 -12.57 25.13
CA THR A 60 3.71 -13.34 26.20
C THR A 60 2.88 -13.39 27.48
N LEU A 61 2.07 -12.37 27.75
CA LEU A 61 1.17 -12.33 28.90
C LEU A 61 -0.15 -13.06 28.63
N ASN A 62 -0.69 -12.92 27.41
CA ASN A 62 -1.92 -13.58 26.99
C ASN A 62 -1.77 -14.14 25.57
N HIS A 63 -1.33 -15.40 25.49
CA HIS A 63 -1.08 -16.09 24.20
C HIS A 63 -2.36 -16.32 23.37
N HIS A 64 -3.53 -16.31 23.99
CA HIS A 64 -4.81 -16.53 23.32
C HIS A 64 -5.52 -15.26 22.88
N ASP A 65 -4.89 -14.09 22.98
CA ASP A 65 -5.45 -12.83 22.51
C ASP A 65 -5.49 -12.77 20.98
N ILE A 66 -6.64 -13.15 20.41
CA ILE A 66 -6.89 -13.17 18.97
C ILE A 66 -6.73 -11.76 18.36
N SER A 67 -7.15 -10.71 19.08
CA SER A 67 -7.03 -9.33 18.58
C SER A 67 -5.57 -8.91 18.46
N ALA A 68 -4.76 -9.17 19.49
CA ALA A 68 -3.33 -8.89 19.47
C ALA A 68 -2.59 -9.70 18.38
N LYS A 69 -2.95 -10.98 18.18
CA LYS A 69 -2.41 -11.81 17.08
C LYS A 69 -2.74 -11.21 15.72
N ARG A 70 -3.99 -10.79 15.51
CA ARG A 70 -4.42 -10.17 14.24
C ARG A 70 -3.67 -8.88 13.95
N ASP A 71 -3.55 -7.99 14.95
CA ASP A 71 -2.85 -6.73 14.78
C ASP A 71 -1.35 -6.94 14.55
N LEU A 72 -0.74 -7.92 15.22
CA LEU A 72 0.65 -8.32 14.99
C LEU A 72 0.83 -8.85 13.56
N ALA A 73 -0.03 -9.75 13.10
CA ALA A 73 0.03 -10.28 11.74
C ALA A 73 -0.05 -9.15 10.68
N ARG A 74 -0.95 -8.18 10.85
CA ARG A 74 -1.07 -7.02 9.96
C ARG A 74 0.20 -6.16 9.93
N LEU A 75 0.81 -5.88 11.10
CA LEU A 75 2.08 -5.14 11.15
C LEU A 75 3.24 -5.93 10.51
N LEU A 76 3.26 -7.25 10.65
CA LEU A 76 4.24 -8.13 10.01
C LEU A 76 4.08 -8.11 8.48
N LEU A 77 2.84 -8.20 7.96
CA LEU A 77 2.52 -8.05 6.54
C LEU A 77 2.98 -6.70 5.98
N GLU A 78 2.71 -5.60 6.70
CA GLU A 78 3.18 -4.26 6.31
C GLU A 78 4.72 -4.16 6.26
N ARG A 79 5.43 -4.95 7.05
CA ARG A 79 6.88 -5.05 7.05
C ARG A 79 7.43 -6.13 6.12
N LYS A 80 6.58 -6.79 5.35
CA LYS A 80 6.93 -7.89 4.44
C LYS A 80 7.56 -9.10 5.15
N LYS A 81 7.26 -9.28 6.45
CA LYS A 81 7.65 -10.47 7.21
C LYS A 81 6.59 -11.56 7.02
N TYR A 82 6.51 -12.04 5.79
CA TYR A 82 5.42 -12.89 5.34
C TYR A 82 5.39 -14.25 6.05
N SER A 83 6.56 -14.87 6.30
CA SER A 83 6.63 -16.16 6.98
C SER A 83 6.08 -16.09 8.41
N GLU A 84 6.54 -15.09 9.21
CA GLU A 84 6.05 -14.88 10.57
C GLU A 84 4.53 -14.58 10.58
N ALA A 85 4.07 -13.74 9.62
CA ALA A 85 2.65 -13.39 9.51
C ALA A 85 1.80 -14.62 9.16
N TYR A 86 2.27 -15.44 8.21
CA TYR A 86 1.57 -16.65 7.77
C TYR A 86 1.41 -17.66 8.90
N SER A 87 2.50 -17.98 9.62
CA SER A 87 2.46 -18.88 10.77
C SER A 87 1.47 -18.41 11.84
N LEU A 88 1.53 -17.11 12.19
CA LEU A 88 0.65 -16.53 13.20
C LEU A 88 -0.83 -16.56 12.77
N LEU A 89 -1.10 -16.31 11.47
CA LEU A 89 -2.46 -16.38 10.93
C LEU A 89 -2.98 -17.82 10.92
N LYS A 90 -2.15 -18.81 10.56
CA LYS A 90 -2.55 -20.23 10.60
C LYS A 90 -2.93 -20.70 12.01
N GLU A 91 -2.27 -20.22 13.06
CA GLU A 91 -2.67 -20.50 14.44
C GLU A 91 -4.05 -19.96 14.81
N MET A 92 -4.53 -18.95 14.08
CA MET A 92 -5.82 -18.27 14.34
C MET A 92 -6.97 -18.87 13.53
N GLU A 93 -6.71 -19.77 12.59
CA GLU A 93 -7.69 -20.29 11.65
C GLU A 93 -9.00 -20.74 12.32
N PRO A 94 -8.99 -21.58 13.39
CA PRO A 94 -10.22 -22.06 14.00
C PRO A 94 -11.13 -20.96 14.57
N SER A 95 -10.54 -19.80 14.93
CA SER A 95 -11.26 -18.68 15.54
C SER A 95 -11.62 -17.57 14.57
N SER A 96 -11.26 -17.71 13.30
CA SER A 96 -11.32 -16.60 12.32
C SER A 96 -11.93 -17.00 10.98
N GLU A 97 -12.46 -18.22 10.84
CA GLU A 97 -12.98 -18.77 9.59
C GLU A 97 -14.05 -17.90 8.92
N GLU A 98 -14.89 -17.22 9.69
CA GLU A 98 -15.95 -16.35 9.18
C GLU A 98 -15.45 -14.93 8.82
N SER A 99 -14.18 -14.61 9.04
CA SER A 99 -13.62 -13.28 8.80
C SER A 99 -13.02 -13.15 7.41
N ALA A 100 -13.68 -12.38 6.54
CA ALA A 100 -13.16 -12.09 5.21
C ALA A 100 -11.78 -11.39 5.25
N GLU A 101 -11.55 -10.50 6.23
CA GLU A 101 -10.26 -9.84 6.40
C GLU A 101 -9.15 -10.81 6.80
N TYR A 102 -9.48 -11.82 7.60
CA TYR A 102 -8.51 -12.86 7.98
C TYR A 102 -8.03 -13.60 6.73
N TRP A 103 -8.95 -14.07 5.88
CA TRP A 103 -8.61 -14.77 4.66
C TRP A 103 -7.85 -13.91 3.64
N ASP A 104 -8.14 -12.60 3.55
CA ASP A 104 -7.32 -11.69 2.73
C ASP A 104 -5.92 -11.51 3.32
N ASP A 105 -5.78 -11.40 4.63
CA ASP A 105 -4.47 -11.29 5.29
C ASP A 105 -3.65 -12.57 5.09
N LEU A 106 -4.26 -13.76 5.23
CA LEU A 106 -3.63 -15.06 4.98
C LEU A 106 -3.20 -15.20 3.51
N GLY A 107 -4.10 -14.88 2.56
CA GLY A 107 -3.77 -14.85 1.14
C GLY A 107 -2.66 -13.85 0.80
N THR A 108 -2.60 -12.71 1.48
CA THR A 108 -1.53 -11.72 1.30
C THR A 108 -0.18 -12.26 1.80
N ALA A 109 -0.17 -12.99 2.92
CA ALA A 109 1.02 -13.66 3.43
C ALA A 109 1.52 -14.73 2.44
N ALA A 110 0.62 -15.59 1.95
CA ALA A 110 0.92 -16.62 0.96
C ALA A 110 1.48 -16.02 -0.34
N LEU A 111 0.91 -14.91 -0.86
CA LEU A 111 1.48 -14.19 -2.00
C LEU A 111 2.92 -13.72 -1.73
N GLY A 112 3.18 -13.22 -0.53
CA GLY A 112 4.50 -12.77 -0.14
C GLY A 112 5.54 -13.89 -0.05
N LEU A 113 5.09 -15.14 0.17
CA LEU A 113 5.89 -16.36 0.16
C LEU A 113 6.03 -16.97 -1.25
N GLY A 114 5.34 -16.42 -2.24
CA GLY A 114 5.33 -16.95 -3.61
C GLY A 114 4.35 -18.10 -3.85
N GLN A 115 3.54 -18.46 -2.86
CA GLN A 115 2.51 -19.50 -2.91
C GLN A 115 1.24 -18.97 -3.58
N VAL A 116 1.30 -18.74 -4.91
CA VAL A 116 0.26 -18.00 -5.64
C VAL A 116 -1.06 -18.74 -5.68
N GLU A 117 -1.05 -20.04 -5.87
CA GLU A 117 -2.24 -20.89 -5.98
C GLU A 117 -2.99 -20.95 -4.64
N GLU A 118 -2.26 -21.11 -3.55
CA GLU A 118 -2.82 -21.09 -2.19
C GLU A 118 -3.38 -19.70 -1.85
N ALA A 119 -2.67 -18.66 -2.20
CA ALA A 119 -3.11 -17.29 -2.01
C ALA A 119 -4.39 -16.97 -2.79
N GLU A 120 -4.53 -17.49 -4.02
CA GLU A 120 -5.75 -17.38 -4.83
C GLU A 120 -6.93 -18.00 -4.11
N VAL A 121 -6.77 -19.21 -3.57
CA VAL A 121 -7.82 -19.91 -2.81
C VAL A 121 -8.28 -19.09 -1.62
N HIS A 122 -7.34 -18.61 -0.79
CA HIS A 122 -7.66 -17.81 0.38
C HIS A 122 -8.33 -16.47 0.02
N MET A 123 -7.84 -15.77 -0.99
CA MET A 123 -8.42 -14.50 -1.43
C MET A 123 -9.81 -14.68 -2.05
N LEU A 124 -10.04 -15.75 -2.81
CA LEU A 124 -11.37 -16.07 -3.33
C LEU A 124 -12.33 -16.44 -2.21
N HIS A 125 -11.86 -17.12 -1.17
CA HIS A 125 -12.68 -17.38 0.01
C HIS A 125 -13.05 -16.10 0.74
N ALA A 126 -12.09 -15.17 0.93
CA ALA A 126 -12.38 -13.86 1.49
C ALA A 126 -13.45 -13.08 0.70
N LEU A 127 -13.36 -13.13 -0.63
CA LEU A 127 -14.33 -12.46 -1.53
C LEU A 127 -15.70 -13.17 -1.53
N LYS A 128 -15.75 -14.48 -1.29
CA LYS A 128 -17.00 -15.21 -1.11
C LYS A 128 -17.72 -14.80 0.18
N LEU A 129 -16.98 -14.61 1.27
CA LEU A 129 -17.53 -14.13 2.54
C LEU A 129 -17.97 -12.66 2.45
N ASN A 130 -17.17 -11.82 1.79
CA ASN A 130 -17.47 -10.41 1.58
C ASN A 130 -16.84 -9.92 0.28
N GLU A 131 -17.63 -9.73 -0.76
CA GLU A 131 -17.17 -9.27 -2.07
C GLU A 131 -16.45 -7.91 -2.01
N ARG A 132 -16.82 -7.06 -1.05
CA ARG A 132 -16.23 -5.73 -0.86
C ARG A 132 -15.13 -5.71 0.22
N VAL A 133 -14.61 -6.87 0.63
CA VAL A 133 -13.51 -6.92 1.59
C VAL A 133 -12.37 -6.02 1.13
N ARG A 134 -11.93 -5.11 2.00
CA ARG A 134 -10.92 -4.09 1.69
C ARG A 134 -11.16 -3.39 0.34
N TYR A 135 -12.42 -3.11 0.01
CA TYR A 135 -12.81 -2.47 -1.26
C TYR A 135 -12.35 -3.24 -2.50
N GLY A 136 -12.42 -4.57 -2.47
CA GLY A 136 -12.04 -5.42 -3.58
C GLY A 136 -10.53 -5.56 -3.84
N GLN A 137 -9.70 -5.10 -2.93
CA GLN A 137 -8.23 -5.24 -3.07
C GLN A 137 -7.73 -6.65 -3.36
N PRO A 138 -8.32 -7.76 -2.86
CA PRO A 138 -7.90 -9.11 -3.24
C PRO A 138 -7.92 -9.33 -4.76
N TYR A 139 -8.93 -8.88 -5.48
CA TYR A 139 -8.94 -8.95 -6.94
C TYR A 139 -7.76 -8.23 -7.57
N LEU A 140 -7.42 -7.04 -7.06
CA LEU A 140 -6.30 -6.27 -7.58
C LEU A 140 -4.94 -6.93 -7.31
N LYS A 141 -4.78 -7.55 -6.13
CA LYS A 141 -3.57 -8.32 -5.79
C LYS A 141 -3.42 -9.53 -6.71
N LEU A 142 -4.52 -10.29 -6.96
CA LEU A 142 -4.54 -11.42 -7.89
C LEU A 142 -4.25 -10.97 -9.32
N ALA A 143 -4.87 -9.89 -9.80
CA ALA A 143 -4.57 -9.33 -11.11
C ALA A 143 -3.08 -8.98 -11.26
N ALA A 144 -2.49 -8.36 -10.23
CA ALA A 144 -1.08 -7.96 -10.26
C ALA A 144 -0.11 -9.15 -10.27
N VAL A 145 -0.41 -10.23 -9.53
CA VAL A 145 0.49 -11.39 -9.49
C VAL A 145 0.40 -12.23 -10.76
N TYR A 146 -0.78 -12.30 -11.38
CA TYR A 146 -0.98 -13.04 -12.62
C TYR A 146 -0.56 -12.28 -13.88
N GLN A 147 -0.24 -10.98 -13.81
CA GLN A 147 0.10 -10.18 -15.01
C GLN A 147 1.24 -10.77 -15.85
N ASN A 148 2.20 -11.46 -15.23
CA ASN A 148 3.35 -12.10 -15.92
C ASN A 148 3.24 -13.63 -15.97
N ARG A 149 2.19 -14.23 -15.39
CA ARG A 149 2.01 -15.69 -15.32
C ARG A 149 0.86 -16.17 -16.19
N ASN A 150 -0.26 -15.46 -16.14
CA ASN A 150 -1.47 -15.80 -16.90
C ASN A 150 -2.27 -14.52 -17.19
N ALA A 151 -2.14 -14.03 -18.42
CA ALA A 151 -2.78 -12.79 -18.86
C ALA A 151 -4.31 -12.84 -18.79
N GLU A 152 -4.92 -14.02 -19.00
CA GLU A 152 -6.37 -14.18 -18.94
C GLU A 152 -6.88 -14.05 -17.50
N LYS A 153 -6.24 -14.74 -16.55
CA LYS A 153 -6.58 -14.59 -15.12
C LYS A 153 -6.35 -13.15 -14.66
N SER A 154 -5.23 -12.53 -15.05
CA SER A 154 -4.94 -11.14 -14.71
C SER A 154 -6.04 -10.20 -15.21
N ARG A 155 -6.47 -10.36 -16.47
CA ARG A 155 -7.58 -9.58 -17.04
C ARG A 155 -8.88 -9.82 -16.29
N TYR A 156 -9.23 -11.08 -16.05
CA TYR A 156 -10.45 -11.45 -15.33
C TYR A 156 -10.54 -10.76 -13.96
N TYR A 157 -9.47 -10.83 -13.15
CA TYR A 157 -9.45 -10.18 -11.84
C TYR A 157 -9.44 -8.65 -11.91
N ALA A 158 -8.77 -8.08 -12.91
CA ALA A 158 -8.79 -6.64 -13.13
C ALA A 158 -10.20 -6.13 -13.49
N GLU A 159 -10.92 -6.88 -14.33
CA GLU A 159 -12.31 -6.57 -14.70
C GLU A 159 -13.25 -6.72 -13.49
N LYS A 160 -13.11 -7.78 -12.67
CA LYS A 160 -13.87 -7.93 -11.42
C LYS A 160 -13.63 -6.76 -10.47
N PHE A 161 -12.37 -6.34 -10.28
CA PHE A 161 -12.06 -5.16 -9.48
C PHE A 161 -12.71 -3.89 -10.02
N SER A 162 -12.74 -3.70 -11.34
CA SER A 162 -13.30 -2.49 -11.96
C SER A 162 -14.81 -2.31 -11.71
N LEU A 163 -15.53 -3.39 -11.41
CA LEU A 163 -16.95 -3.37 -11.03
C LEU A 163 -17.15 -2.91 -9.59
N ILE A 164 -16.12 -2.99 -8.76
CA ILE A 164 -16.17 -2.56 -7.38
C ILE A 164 -15.71 -1.10 -7.31
N HIS A 165 -16.64 -0.16 -7.13
CA HIS A 165 -16.30 1.25 -6.99
C HIS A 165 -15.44 1.49 -5.75
N SER A 166 -14.13 1.59 -5.95
CA SER A 166 -13.17 1.93 -4.90
C SER A 166 -12.99 3.45 -4.83
N SER A 167 -12.91 4.00 -3.63
CA SER A 167 -12.58 5.41 -3.40
C SER A 167 -11.07 5.65 -3.16
N SER A 168 -10.22 4.73 -3.60
CA SER A 168 -8.76 4.81 -3.44
C SER A 168 -8.06 5.16 -4.75
N SER A 169 -7.36 6.29 -4.77
CA SER A 169 -6.50 6.68 -5.88
C SER A 169 -5.36 5.66 -6.12
N GLU A 170 -4.84 5.06 -5.02
CA GLU A 170 -3.85 3.99 -5.09
C GLU A 170 -4.37 2.78 -5.87
N ALA A 171 -5.58 2.32 -5.55
CA ALA A 171 -6.17 1.14 -6.19
C ALA A 171 -6.32 1.33 -7.72
N TYR A 172 -6.81 2.47 -8.15
CA TYR A 172 -6.92 2.77 -9.59
C TYR A 172 -5.57 3.01 -10.28
N TYR A 173 -4.56 3.52 -9.56
CA TYR A 173 -3.20 3.56 -10.09
C TYR A 173 -2.66 2.14 -10.34
N LEU A 174 -2.85 1.22 -9.40
CA LEU A 174 -2.42 -0.17 -9.54
C LEU A 174 -3.18 -0.89 -10.66
N LEU A 175 -4.50 -0.67 -10.77
CA LEU A 175 -5.32 -1.18 -11.88
C LEU A 175 -4.79 -0.68 -13.23
N GLY A 176 -4.45 0.60 -13.32
CA GLY A 176 -3.84 1.17 -14.51
C GLY A 176 -2.52 0.50 -14.90
N ASN A 177 -1.68 0.16 -13.91
CA ASN A 177 -0.45 -0.59 -14.17
C ASN A 177 -0.74 -2.01 -14.69
N VAL A 178 -1.74 -2.70 -14.12
CA VAL A 178 -2.16 -4.03 -14.62
C VAL A 178 -2.64 -3.94 -16.08
N TYR A 179 -3.51 -2.99 -16.40
CA TYR A 179 -3.96 -2.81 -17.80
C TYR A 179 -2.83 -2.41 -18.74
N GLN A 180 -1.88 -1.60 -18.26
CA GLN A 180 -0.70 -1.23 -19.08
C GLN A 180 0.18 -2.46 -19.37
N SER A 181 0.41 -3.35 -18.38
CA SER A 181 1.18 -4.58 -18.60
C SER A 181 0.47 -5.57 -19.53
N LEU A 182 -0.86 -5.56 -19.57
CA LEU A 182 -1.68 -6.33 -20.51
C LEU A 182 -1.81 -5.67 -21.87
N ASN A 183 -1.06 -4.58 -22.14
CA ASN A 183 -1.10 -3.78 -23.37
C ASN A 183 -2.48 -3.16 -23.69
N ARG A 184 -3.36 -3.05 -22.69
CA ARG A 184 -4.71 -2.44 -22.77
C ARG A 184 -4.61 -0.94 -22.48
N LYS A 185 -4.05 -0.16 -23.42
CA LYS A 185 -3.75 1.28 -23.24
C LYS A 185 -4.98 2.14 -22.93
N ALA A 186 -6.11 1.86 -23.56
CA ALA A 186 -7.35 2.62 -23.36
C ALA A 186 -7.86 2.49 -21.92
N GLU A 187 -7.92 1.26 -21.40
CA GLU A 187 -8.36 0.96 -20.06
C GLU A 187 -7.33 1.46 -19.01
N ALA A 188 -6.04 1.32 -19.31
CA ALA A 188 -4.99 1.89 -18.47
C ALA A 188 -5.15 3.42 -18.32
N ARG A 189 -5.39 4.12 -19.44
CA ARG A 189 -5.65 5.56 -19.46
C ARG A 189 -6.89 5.93 -18.66
N LYS A 190 -7.98 5.15 -18.78
CA LYS A 190 -9.21 5.32 -17.99
C LYS A 190 -8.95 5.14 -16.49
N ALA A 191 -8.25 4.08 -16.10
CA ALA A 191 -7.92 3.82 -14.70
C ALA A 191 -7.03 4.92 -14.09
N TYR A 192 -6.01 5.40 -14.79
CA TYR A 192 -5.20 6.53 -14.31
C TYR A 192 -5.99 7.83 -14.20
N THR A 193 -6.93 8.06 -15.12
CA THR A 193 -7.83 9.23 -15.06
C THR A 193 -8.72 9.15 -13.83
N GLU A 194 -9.29 7.97 -13.55
CA GLU A 194 -10.13 7.74 -12.38
C GLU A 194 -9.34 7.92 -11.07
N SER A 195 -8.09 7.42 -11.00
CA SER A 195 -7.18 7.69 -9.88
C SER A 195 -7.04 9.19 -9.58
N ILE A 196 -6.91 10.02 -10.62
CA ILE A 196 -6.80 11.48 -10.49
C ILE A 196 -8.13 12.10 -10.07
N SER A 197 -9.26 11.64 -10.63
CA SER A 197 -10.61 12.10 -10.31
C SER A 197 -10.94 11.87 -8.84
N ILE A 198 -10.70 10.64 -8.34
CA ILE A 198 -10.87 10.29 -6.92
C ILE A 198 -10.04 11.22 -6.04
N TYR A 199 -8.75 11.41 -6.35
CA TYR A 199 -7.90 12.32 -5.58
C TYR A 199 -8.49 13.73 -5.49
N ARG A 200 -9.07 14.24 -6.58
CA ARG A 200 -9.67 15.59 -6.60
C ARG A 200 -10.90 15.69 -5.69
N SER A 201 -11.72 14.64 -5.63
CA SER A 201 -12.92 14.58 -4.79
C SER A 201 -12.66 14.35 -3.30
N LEU A 202 -11.45 13.88 -2.94
CA LEU A 202 -11.12 13.58 -1.54
C LEU A 202 -11.09 14.83 -0.66
N PRO A 203 -11.52 14.72 0.60
CA PRO A 203 -11.36 15.78 1.60
C PRO A 203 -9.88 16.04 1.91
N LYS A 204 -9.54 17.26 2.36
CA LYS A 204 -8.16 17.74 2.55
C LYS A 204 -7.28 16.78 3.38
N TYR A 205 -7.83 16.18 4.46
CA TYR A 205 -7.08 15.28 5.35
C TYR A 205 -6.67 13.96 4.67
N LYS A 206 -7.46 13.45 3.71
CA LYS A 206 -7.13 12.25 2.92
C LYS A 206 -6.19 12.56 1.75
N LYS A 207 -6.27 13.75 1.16
CA LYS A 207 -5.46 14.13 -0.01
C LYS A 207 -3.97 13.94 0.21
N ARG A 208 -3.47 14.17 1.42
CA ARG A 208 -2.05 14.01 1.75
C ARG A 208 -1.54 12.58 1.53
N HIS A 209 -2.34 11.57 1.81
CA HIS A 209 -1.95 10.16 1.65
C HIS A 209 -2.06 9.66 0.21
N GLU A 210 -3.03 10.19 -0.55
CA GLU A 210 -3.33 9.75 -1.91
C GLU A 210 -2.60 10.57 -2.99
N ARG A 211 -2.05 11.74 -2.66
CA ARG A 211 -1.39 12.66 -3.60
C ARG A 211 -0.33 11.99 -4.48
N ARG A 212 0.52 11.15 -3.88
CA ARG A 212 1.59 10.45 -4.60
C ARG A 212 1.06 9.55 -5.71
N TRP A 213 -0.09 8.93 -5.50
CA TRP A 213 -0.70 8.03 -6.47
C TRP A 213 -1.32 8.80 -7.63
N ALA A 214 -2.00 9.88 -7.32
CA ALA A 214 -2.56 10.79 -8.34
C ALA A 214 -1.46 11.41 -9.22
N LEU A 215 -0.32 11.84 -8.63
CA LEU A 215 0.82 12.34 -9.39
C LEU A 215 1.42 11.26 -10.29
N ARG A 216 1.65 10.05 -9.77
CA ARG A 216 2.14 8.92 -10.56
C ARG A 216 1.18 8.55 -11.70
N SER A 217 -0.14 8.55 -11.43
CA SER A 217 -1.17 8.32 -12.44
C SER A 217 -1.13 9.39 -13.53
N TRP A 218 -0.93 10.66 -13.16
CA TRP A 218 -0.80 11.73 -14.12
C TRP A 218 0.40 11.52 -15.06
N PHE A 219 1.58 11.21 -14.52
CA PHE A 219 2.78 10.93 -15.32
C PHE A 219 2.60 9.69 -16.23
N LYS A 220 2.03 8.63 -15.68
CA LYS A 220 1.78 7.40 -16.46
C LYS A 220 0.79 7.63 -17.60
N ARG A 221 -0.27 8.38 -17.34
CA ARG A 221 -1.27 8.73 -18.37
C ARG A 221 -0.69 9.52 -19.52
N GLN A 222 0.30 10.39 -19.27
CA GLN A 222 0.95 11.18 -20.34
C GLN A 222 1.89 10.34 -21.22
N LYS A 223 2.36 9.20 -20.73
CA LYS A 223 3.28 8.31 -21.43
C LYS A 223 2.58 7.21 -22.24
N LEU A 224 1.25 7.10 -22.16
CA LEU A 224 0.41 6.15 -22.90
C LEU A 224 -0.08 6.74 -24.23
#